data_74e78403e92360bd26baf80c3c1abe24
#
_entry.id   74e78403e92360bd26baf80c3c1abe24
#
_cell.length_a   1.000
_cell.length_b   1.000
_cell.length_c   1.000
_cell.angle_alpha   90.00
_cell.angle_beta   90.00
_cell.angle_gamma   90.00
#
_symmetry.space_group_name_H-M   'P 1'
#
loop_
_entity.id
_entity.type
_entity.pdbx_description
1 polymer ?
#
loop_
_entity_poly.entity_id
_entity_poly.type
_entity_poly.pdbx_seq_one_letter_code
_entity_poly.pdbx_strand_id
1 'polypeptide(L)'
;MNDRFLSRSNPKLLLVLSRLLAAARPAILAFLITQGSRLSGGDKIPISFCNVLFVGNLCSAIAVCLFFDFKTIIGDFKKLETKILLGLFVNGCLAALLSALIFIGLQYTSVTNAVLLGRFGPVLYAVIGSLMLGNKITKFEMGGFSLIVLGIATITLKQNNFQLNQGDILILVSTLVYTCTALIGKTVLAKKTSLAVVVFTRNFVSAIFFFIIAISLFGFSHFSDTFSGSLWIVMSIYGLIVVVLAQLLWYSSLKRLDSKTVGALSSLSPIFGISYAYLLNGESPSKVQLSALIVILIGLFISNIGKKKSKPTESELEKTPEMESCASSS
;
A
#
# COMPACT_ATOMS: atom_id res chain seq x y z
N MET A 1 -9.62 14.81 11.88
CA MET A 1 -8.60 15.76 11.35
C MET A 1 -9.33 16.77 10.48
N ASN A 2 -9.26 18.06 10.81
CA ASN A 2 -10.10 19.08 10.17
C ASN A 2 -9.81 19.15 8.66
N ASP A 3 -10.84 18.96 7.81
CA ASP A 3 -10.74 19.10 6.35
C ASP A 3 -10.16 20.47 5.94
N ARG A 4 -10.39 21.51 6.77
CA ARG A 4 -9.81 22.84 6.60
C ARG A 4 -8.28 22.87 6.67
N PHE A 5 -7.63 22.01 7.48
CA PHE A 5 -6.17 21.94 7.56
C PHE A 5 -5.59 21.30 6.30
N LEU A 6 -6.17 20.18 5.84
CA LEU A 6 -5.73 19.51 4.61
C LEU A 6 -5.96 20.36 3.37
N SER A 7 -7.06 21.14 3.32
CA SER A 7 -7.36 22.01 2.19
C SER A 7 -6.41 23.21 2.08
N ARG A 8 -5.89 23.73 3.18
CA ARG A 8 -4.94 24.87 3.21
C ARG A 8 -3.49 24.46 2.98
N SER A 9 -3.14 23.21 3.22
CA SER A 9 -1.76 22.71 3.10
C SER A 9 -1.35 22.52 1.63
N ASN A 10 -0.04 22.68 1.35
CA ASN A 10 0.50 22.47 0.01
C ASN A 10 0.32 20.98 -0.43
N PRO A 11 -0.42 20.71 -1.52
CA PRO A 11 -0.73 19.34 -1.92
C PRO A 11 0.51 18.54 -2.33
N LYS A 12 1.57 19.17 -2.81
CA LYS A 12 2.84 18.49 -3.13
C LYS A 12 3.53 18.00 -1.87
N LEU A 13 3.53 18.81 -0.80
CA LEU A 13 4.08 18.41 0.50
C LEU A 13 3.30 17.26 1.11
N LEU A 14 1.96 17.32 1.07
CA LEU A 14 1.11 16.23 1.56
C LEU A 14 1.40 14.91 0.82
N LEU A 15 1.63 15.00 -0.50
CA LEU A 15 1.98 13.82 -1.30
C LEU A 15 3.33 13.24 -0.91
N VAL A 16 4.37 14.07 -0.75
CA VAL A 16 5.70 13.62 -0.32
C VAL A 16 5.64 12.96 1.06
N LEU A 17 4.94 13.59 2.02
CA LEU A 17 4.73 13.02 3.35
C LEU A 17 3.99 11.67 3.29
N SER A 18 2.95 11.58 2.47
CA SER A 18 2.26 10.30 2.25
C SER A 18 3.20 9.22 1.72
N ARG A 19 4.05 9.56 0.73
CA ARG A 19 5.01 8.61 0.16
C ARG A 19 6.09 8.22 1.14
N LEU A 20 6.58 9.18 1.94
CA LEU A 20 7.53 8.93 3.02
C LEU A 20 6.94 7.92 4.02
N LEU A 21 5.75 8.18 4.57
CA LEU A 21 5.10 7.28 5.53
C LEU A 21 4.83 5.90 4.94
N ALA A 22 4.27 5.83 3.72
CA ALA A 22 3.96 4.56 3.09
C ALA A 22 5.20 3.71 2.75
N ALA A 23 6.33 4.34 2.45
CA ALA A 23 7.59 3.66 2.13
C ALA A 23 8.22 2.95 3.34
N ALA A 24 7.83 3.30 4.57
CA ALA A 24 8.29 2.64 5.79
C ALA A 24 7.71 1.22 5.97
N ARG A 25 6.61 0.87 5.27
CA ARG A 25 5.91 -0.41 5.47
C ARG A 25 6.79 -1.65 5.38
N PRO A 26 7.56 -1.88 4.30
CA PRO A 26 8.40 -3.08 4.19
C PRO A 26 9.46 -3.15 5.29
N ALA A 27 10.09 -2.02 5.63
CA ALA A 27 11.12 -1.96 6.64
C ALA A 27 10.56 -2.24 8.05
N ILE A 28 9.37 -1.72 8.40
CA ILE A 28 8.71 -2.01 9.66
C ILE A 28 8.32 -3.50 9.75
N LEU A 29 7.78 -4.07 8.66
CA LEU A 29 7.43 -5.49 8.64
C LEU A 29 8.67 -6.38 8.79
N ALA A 30 9.78 -6.06 8.11
CA ALA A 30 11.03 -6.79 8.26
C ALA A 30 11.61 -6.65 9.67
N PHE A 31 11.52 -5.45 10.27
CA PHE A 31 11.91 -5.23 11.67
C PHE A 31 11.07 -6.10 12.62
N LEU A 32 9.77 -6.21 12.41
CA LEU A 32 8.90 -7.08 13.20
C LEU A 32 9.23 -8.56 13.02
N ILE A 33 9.63 -8.99 11.83
CA ILE A 33 10.08 -10.37 11.57
C ILE A 33 11.35 -10.67 12.39
N THR A 34 12.31 -9.75 12.42
CA THR A 34 13.61 -9.96 13.09
C THR A 34 13.56 -9.74 14.60
N GLN A 35 12.73 -8.82 15.07
CA GLN A 35 12.61 -8.44 16.48
C GLN A 35 11.34 -8.98 17.16
N GLY A 36 10.59 -9.83 16.48
CA GLY A 36 9.28 -10.29 16.94
C GLY A 36 9.32 -10.98 18.30
N SER A 37 10.35 -11.78 18.59
CA SER A 37 10.53 -12.46 19.88
C SER A 37 10.62 -11.47 21.07
N ARG A 38 11.20 -10.30 20.87
CA ARG A 38 11.27 -9.26 21.92
C ARG A 38 9.92 -8.57 22.14
N LEU A 39 9.06 -8.53 21.12
CA LEU A 39 7.75 -7.91 21.20
C LEU A 39 6.68 -8.84 21.78
N SER A 40 6.88 -10.15 21.71
CA SER A 40 6.00 -11.16 22.29
C SER A 40 6.24 -11.48 23.77
N GLY A 41 7.02 -10.65 24.48
CA GLY A 41 7.25 -10.82 25.92
C GLY A 41 8.46 -11.68 26.26
N GLY A 42 9.35 -11.93 25.33
CA GLY A 42 10.63 -12.61 25.56
C GLY A 42 10.61 -14.12 25.32
N ASP A 43 9.50 -14.68 24.88
CA ASP A 43 9.45 -16.07 24.43
C ASP A 43 10.30 -16.26 23.18
N LYS A 44 10.97 -17.43 23.10
CA LYS A 44 11.90 -17.77 22.02
C LYS A 44 11.23 -17.98 20.64
N ILE A 45 9.91 -17.87 20.57
CA ILE A 45 9.14 -18.12 19.36
C ILE A 45 8.96 -16.79 18.63
N PRO A 46 9.39 -16.66 17.37
CA PRO A 46 9.12 -15.46 16.59
C PRO A 46 7.60 -15.27 16.46
N ILE A 47 7.14 -14.01 16.57
CA ILE A 47 5.73 -13.68 16.39
C ILE A 47 5.27 -14.22 15.03
N SER A 48 4.15 -14.92 15.03
CA SER A 48 3.62 -15.48 13.80
C SER A 48 3.16 -14.36 12.83
N PHE A 49 3.35 -14.61 11.55
CA PHE A 49 2.88 -13.66 10.53
C PHE A 49 1.37 -13.43 10.61
N CYS A 50 0.60 -14.47 10.97
CA CYS A 50 -0.84 -14.37 11.15
C CYS A 50 -1.20 -13.36 12.24
N ASN A 51 -0.53 -13.44 13.40
CA ASN A 51 -0.80 -12.55 14.52
C ASN A 51 -0.41 -11.09 14.22
N VAL A 52 0.77 -10.85 13.63
CA VAL A 52 1.20 -9.51 13.22
C VAL A 52 0.22 -8.91 12.21
N LEU A 53 -0.16 -9.68 11.19
CA LEU A 53 -1.07 -9.17 10.15
C LEU A 53 -2.51 -9.05 10.65
N PHE A 54 -2.96 -9.93 11.55
CA PHE A 54 -4.25 -9.80 12.21
C PHE A 54 -4.33 -8.49 13.02
N VAL A 55 -3.42 -8.32 13.98
CA VAL A 55 -3.40 -7.13 14.84
C VAL A 55 -3.22 -5.86 14.03
N GLY A 56 -2.30 -5.85 13.05
CA GLY A 56 -2.05 -4.68 12.19
C GLY A 56 -3.24 -4.26 11.34
N ASN A 57 -3.93 -5.20 10.73
CA ASN A 57 -5.12 -4.91 9.96
C ASN A 57 -6.28 -4.49 10.86
N LEU A 58 -6.44 -5.13 12.04
CA LEU A 58 -7.47 -4.76 13.01
C LEU A 58 -7.23 -3.34 13.55
N CYS A 59 -6.01 -3.01 13.97
CA CYS A 59 -5.65 -1.66 14.39
C CYS A 59 -5.89 -0.62 13.28
N SER A 60 -5.58 -0.97 12.02
CA SER A 60 -5.84 -0.10 10.88
C SER A 60 -7.34 0.12 10.65
N ALA A 61 -8.17 -0.91 10.80
CA ALA A 61 -9.63 -0.77 10.70
C ALA A 61 -10.19 0.11 11.83
N ILE A 62 -9.72 -0.09 13.07
CA ILE A 62 -10.09 0.75 14.22
C ILE A 62 -9.63 2.20 14.00
N ALA A 63 -8.42 2.41 13.49
CA ALA A 63 -7.89 3.75 13.21
C ALA A 63 -8.76 4.52 12.19
N VAL A 64 -9.34 3.84 11.20
CA VAL A 64 -10.29 4.48 10.28
C VAL A 64 -11.50 5.04 11.05
N CYS A 65 -12.02 4.32 12.04
CA CYS A 65 -13.14 4.77 12.87
C CYS A 65 -12.80 5.99 13.74
N LEU A 66 -11.52 6.23 14.03
CA LEU A 66 -11.06 7.44 14.75
C LEU A 66 -11.05 8.70 13.85
N PHE A 67 -10.83 8.52 12.55
CA PHE A 67 -10.84 9.63 11.57
C PHE A 67 -12.21 9.90 10.97
N PHE A 68 -13.01 8.85 10.84
CA PHE A 68 -14.35 8.89 10.27
C PHE A 68 -15.34 8.33 11.29
N ASP A 69 -16.44 9.03 11.53
CA ASP A 69 -17.46 8.55 12.44
C ASP A 69 -17.98 7.17 12.02
N PHE A 70 -17.99 6.23 12.96
CA PHE A 70 -18.43 4.85 12.73
C PHE A 70 -19.86 4.76 12.20
N LYS A 71 -20.75 5.66 12.68
CA LYS A 71 -22.14 5.76 12.20
C LYS A 71 -22.19 6.13 10.73
N THR A 72 -21.30 7.03 10.29
CA THR A 72 -21.17 7.42 8.88
C THR A 72 -20.71 6.25 8.03
N ILE A 73 -19.72 5.48 8.49
CA ILE A 73 -19.21 4.28 7.77
C ILE A 73 -20.35 3.26 7.60
N ILE A 74 -21.10 2.97 8.67
CA ILE A 74 -22.24 2.03 8.61
C ILE A 74 -23.37 2.58 7.72
N GLY A 75 -23.65 3.87 7.80
CA GLY A 75 -24.67 4.51 6.97
C GLY A 75 -24.35 4.42 5.49
N ASP A 76 -23.09 4.67 5.13
CA ASP A 76 -22.60 4.53 3.75
C ASP A 76 -22.60 3.07 3.29
N PHE A 77 -22.19 2.15 4.16
CA PHE A 77 -22.16 0.71 3.87
C PHE A 77 -23.57 0.16 3.52
N LYS A 78 -24.60 0.59 4.26
CA LYS A 78 -25.98 0.17 4.02
C LYS A 78 -26.57 0.64 2.69
N LYS A 79 -25.99 1.69 2.09
CA LYS A 79 -26.46 2.25 0.80
C LYS A 79 -25.83 1.55 -0.41
N LEU A 80 -24.88 0.62 -0.18
CA LEU A 80 -24.12 0.00 -1.26
C LEU A 80 -24.89 -1.16 -1.90
N GLU A 81 -24.78 -1.25 -3.22
CA GLU A 81 -25.30 -2.39 -3.97
C GLU A 81 -24.50 -3.67 -3.66
N THR A 82 -25.14 -4.83 -3.75
CA THR A 82 -24.53 -6.14 -3.50
C THR A 82 -23.27 -6.37 -4.35
N LYS A 83 -23.25 -5.90 -5.60
CA LYS A 83 -22.09 -6.01 -6.50
C LYS A 83 -20.88 -5.23 -5.98
N ILE A 84 -21.10 -4.06 -5.35
CA ILE A 84 -20.05 -3.25 -4.75
C ILE A 84 -19.54 -3.93 -3.48
N LEU A 85 -20.45 -4.46 -2.65
CA LEU A 85 -20.10 -5.23 -1.45
C LEU A 85 -19.23 -6.45 -1.77
N LEU A 86 -19.58 -7.17 -2.82
CA LEU A 86 -18.75 -8.28 -3.30
C LEU A 86 -17.37 -7.80 -3.77
N GLY A 87 -17.31 -6.69 -4.51
CA GLY A 87 -16.03 -6.08 -4.92
C GLY A 87 -15.16 -5.65 -3.74
N LEU A 88 -15.78 -5.08 -2.69
CA LEU A 88 -15.08 -4.72 -1.44
C LEU A 88 -14.56 -5.96 -0.71
N PHE A 89 -15.36 -7.02 -0.62
CA PHE A 89 -14.97 -8.27 0.00
C PHE A 89 -13.79 -8.92 -0.73
N VAL A 90 -13.88 -9.05 -2.05
CA VAL A 90 -12.79 -9.58 -2.90
C VAL A 90 -11.52 -8.73 -2.74
N ASN A 91 -11.67 -7.40 -2.72
CA ASN A 91 -10.54 -6.49 -2.48
C ASN A 91 -9.89 -6.72 -1.10
N GLY A 92 -10.69 -7.00 -0.07
CA GLY A 92 -10.19 -7.35 1.27
C GLY A 92 -9.43 -8.68 1.29
N CYS A 93 -9.95 -9.71 0.64
CA CYS A 93 -9.28 -11.02 0.50
C CYS A 93 -7.95 -10.89 -0.27
N LEU A 94 -7.94 -10.16 -1.38
CA LEU A 94 -6.71 -9.89 -2.13
C LEU A 94 -5.72 -9.05 -1.32
N ALA A 95 -6.19 -8.13 -0.48
CA ALA A 95 -5.32 -7.36 0.40
C ALA A 95 -4.69 -8.23 1.51
N ALA A 96 -5.41 -9.24 2.01
CA ALA A 96 -4.83 -10.24 2.91
C ALA A 96 -3.74 -11.04 2.21
N LEU A 97 -4.03 -11.56 1.01
CA LEU A 97 -3.06 -12.29 0.19
C LEU A 97 -1.82 -11.44 -0.09
N LEU A 98 -2.00 -10.18 -0.50
CA LEU A 98 -0.92 -9.22 -0.72
C LEU A 98 -0.04 -9.07 0.52
N SER A 99 -0.65 -8.90 1.69
CA SER A 99 0.07 -8.71 2.95
C SER A 99 0.85 -9.97 3.34
N ALA A 100 0.26 -11.16 3.15
CA ALA A 100 0.92 -12.43 3.39
C ALA A 100 2.13 -12.63 2.46
N LEU A 101 1.97 -12.37 1.16
CA LEU A 101 3.05 -12.50 0.17
C LEU A 101 4.23 -11.57 0.49
N ILE A 102 3.96 -10.33 0.88
CA ILE A 102 5.02 -9.39 1.27
C ILE A 102 5.70 -9.86 2.55
N PHE A 103 4.94 -10.24 3.58
CA PHE A 103 5.51 -10.68 4.86
C PHE A 103 6.37 -11.94 4.70
N ILE A 104 5.87 -12.95 3.99
CA ILE A 104 6.62 -14.18 3.72
C ILE A 104 7.81 -13.88 2.81
N GLY A 105 7.62 -13.07 1.78
CA GLY A 105 8.70 -12.66 0.87
C GLY A 105 9.86 -11.99 1.60
N LEU A 106 9.58 -11.10 2.56
CA LEU A 106 10.60 -10.42 3.37
C LEU A 106 11.39 -11.36 4.31
N GLN A 107 10.93 -12.60 4.53
CA GLN A 107 11.75 -13.60 5.25
C GLN A 107 12.87 -14.18 4.40
N TYR A 108 12.75 -14.09 3.06
CA TYR A 108 13.69 -14.70 2.09
C TYR A 108 14.41 -13.68 1.22
N THR A 109 14.02 -12.39 1.27
CA THR A 109 14.69 -11.34 0.51
C THR A 109 14.88 -10.07 1.37
N SER A 110 15.79 -9.20 0.94
CA SER A 110 16.05 -7.93 1.63
C SER A 110 14.93 -6.92 1.42
N VAL A 111 14.77 -6.00 2.37
CA VAL A 111 13.81 -4.88 2.24
C VAL A 111 14.13 -4.04 1.01
N THR A 112 15.43 -3.82 0.75
CA THR A 112 15.90 -3.09 -0.44
C THR A 112 15.43 -3.75 -1.72
N ASN A 113 15.55 -5.09 -1.87
CA ASN A 113 15.02 -5.82 -3.01
C ASN A 113 13.50 -5.67 -3.10
N ALA A 114 12.77 -5.87 -2.00
CA ALA A 114 11.31 -5.77 -1.98
C ALA A 114 10.84 -4.38 -2.43
N VAL A 115 11.53 -3.31 -2.02
CA VAL A 115 11.21 -1.93 -2.42
C VAL A 115 11.45 -1.71 -3.92
N LEU A 116 12.54 -2.24 -4.47
CA LEU A 116 12.89 -2.10 -5.88
C LEU A 116 11.99 -2.97 -6.78
N LEU A 117 11.75 -4.23 -6.42
CA LEU A 117 10.84 -5.15 -7.13
C LEU A 117 9.39 -4.64 -7.12
N GLY A 118 8.97 -4.00 -6.04
CA GLY A 118 7.66 -3.33 -5.94
C GLY A 118 7.42 -2.26 -7.01
N ARG A 119 8.46 -1.76 -7.68
CA ARG A 119 8.35 -0.82 -8.82
C ARG A 119 7.84 -1.48 -10.09
N PHE A 120 7.71 -2.78 -10.13
CA PHE A 120 7.01 -3.48 -11.20
C PHE A 120 5.49 -3.20 -11.21
N GLY A 121 4.91 -2.86 -10.06
CA GLY A 121 3.49 -2.54 -9.93
C GLY A 121 2.96 -1.49 -10.92
N PRO A 122 3.58 -0.31 -11.07
CA PRO A 122 3.20 0.68 -12.07
C PRO A 122 3.22 0.16 -13.51
N VAL A 123 4.17 -0.72 -13.86
CA VAL A 123 4.24 -1.34 -15.19
C VAL A 123 3.04 -2.26 -15.41
N LEU A 124 2.79 -3.15 -14.45
CA LEU A 124 1.63 -4.06 -14.49
C LEU A 124 0.30 -3.28 -14.54
N TYR A 125 0.18 -2.22 -13.72
CA TYR A 125 -1.02 -1.39 -13.71
C TYR A 125 -1.28 -0.74 -15.07
N ALA A 126 -0.24 -0.24 -15.74
CA ALA A 126 -0.37 0.38 -17.05
C ALA A 126 -0.74 -0.67 -18.13
N VAL A 127 -0.08 -1.84 -18.11
CA VAL A 127 -0.34 -2.92 -19.08
C VAL A 127 -1.76 -3.48 -18.89
N ILE A 128 -2.13 -3.88 -17.68
CA ILE A 128 -3.47 -4.44 -17.40
C ILE A 128 -4.54 -3.37 -17.60
N GLY A 129 -4.27 -2.13 -17.18
CA GLY A 129 -5.19 -1.00 -17.41
C GLY A 129 -5.38 -0.69 -18.90
N SER A 130 -4.34 -0.85 -19.73
CA SER A 130 -4.43 -0.73 -21.18
C SER A 130 -5.33 -1.81 -21.78
N LEU A 131 -5.14 -3.05 -21.35
CA LEU A 131 -5.92 -4.20 -21.84
C LEU A 131 -7.40 -4.13 -21.41
N MET A 132 -7.67 -3.73 -20.16
CA MET A 132 -9.03 -3.71 -19.61
C MET A 132 -9.80 -2.43 -19.92
N LEU A 133 -9.13 -1.29 -19.97
CA LEU A 133 -9.76 0.04 -20.10
C LEU A 133 -9.50 0.68 -21.47
N GLY A 134 -8.75 0.02 -22.35
CA GLY A 134 -8.43 0.53 -23.68
C GLY A 134 -7.49 1.75 -23.68
N ASN A 135 -6.81 2.04 -22.57
CA ASN A 135 -5.87 3.15 -22.48
C ASN A 135 -4.63 2.88 -23.34
N LYS A 136 -4.23 3.83 -24.19
CA LYS A 136 -3.04 3.69 -25.04
C LYS A 136 -1.78 3.99 -24.21
N ILE A 137 -0.84 3.05 -24.20
CA ILE A 137 0.49 3.25 -23.63
C ILE A 137 1.30 4.12 -24.60
N THR A 138 1.88 5.20 -24.11
CA THR A 138 2.72 6.10 -24.92
C THR A 138 4.11 5.51 -25.14
N LYS A 139 4.83 5.99 -26.16
CA LYS A 139 6.22 5.54 -26.45
C LYS A 139 7.16 5.82 -25.27
N PHE A 140 6.96 6.94 -24.57
CA PHE A 140 7.74 7.29 -23.37
C PHE A 140 7.45 6.35 -22.20
N GLU A 141 6.18 6.00 -21.99
CA GLU A 141 5.81 5.00 -20.99
C GLU A 141 6.45 3.65 -21.29
N MET A 142 6.40 3.21 -22.56
CA MET A 142 7.00 1.96 -22.99
C MET A 142 8.50 1.93 -22.76
N GLY A 143 9.24 2.99 -23.15
CA GLY A 143 10.68 3.12 -22.89
C GLY A 143 11.00 3.14 -21.39
N GLY A 144 10.22 3.88 -20.59
CA GLY A 144 10.37 3.91 -19.13
C GLY A 144 10.11 2.55 -18.47
N PHE A 145 9.08 1.83 -18.91
CA PHE A 145 8.76 0.49 -18.41
C PHE A 145 9.85 -0.54 -18.76
N SER A 146 10.42 -0.45 -19.98
CA SER A 146 11.56 -1.31 -20.36
C SER A 146 12.76 -1.11 -19.44
N LEU A 147 13.09 0.12 -19.06
CA LEU A 147 14.15 0.41 -18.09
C LEU A 147 13.83 -0.13 -16.70
N ILE A 148 12.58 0.00 -16.24
CA ILE A 148 12.17 -0.57 -14.94
C ILE A 148 12.35 -2.10 -14.95
N VAL A 149 11.89 -2.78 -16.01
CA VAL A 149 12.04 -4.23 -16.15
C VAL A 149 13.51 -4.63 -16.20
N LEU A 150 14.36 -3.89 -16.90
CA LEU A 150 15.82 -4.14 -16.95
C LEU A 150 16.46 -3.97 -15.56
N GLY A 151 16.10 -2.92 -14.81
CA GLY A 151 16.55 -2.73 -13.44
C GLY A 151 16.14 -3.88 -12.51
N ILE A 152 14.90 -4.34 -12.61
CA ILE A 152 14.38 -5.49 -11.85
C ILE A 152 15.12 -6.77 -12.25
N ALA A 153 15.27 -7.05 -13.54
CA ALA A 153 16.01 -8.21 -14.04
C ALA A 153 17.48 -8.22 -13.54
N THR A 154 18.11 -7.05 -13.46
CA THR A 154 19.46 -6.91 -12.93
C THR A 154 19.53 -7.36 -11.46
N ILE A 155 18.56 -6.99 -10.63
CA ILE A 155 18.51 -7.42 -9.23
C ILE A 155 18.28 -8.93 -9.15
N THR A 156 17.21 -9.40 -9.80
CA THR A 156 16.75 -10.77 -9.67
C THR A 156 17.77 -11.79 -10.17
N LEU A 157 18.47 -11.46 -11.27
CA LEU A 157 19.42 -12.38 -11.89
C LEU A 157 20.83 -12.22 -11.37
N LYS A 158 21.37 -10.97 -11.33
CA LYS A 158 22.77 -10.74 -11.03
C LYS A 158 23.11 -10.84 -9.55
N GLN A 159 22.19 -10.46 -8.64
CA GLN A 159 22.45 -10.51 -7.21
C GLN A 159 22.48 -11.95 -6.67
N ASN A 160 21.73 -12.86 -7.28
CA ASN A 160 21.58 -14.25 -6.84
C ASN A 160 22.30 -15.24 -7.75
N ASN A 161 23.39 -14.84 -8.42
CA ASN A 161 24.14 -15.72 -9.35
C ASN A 161 23.23 -16.43 -10.37
N PHE A 162 22.27 -15.70 -10.95
CA PHE A 162 21.27 -16.19 -11.91
C PHE A 162 20.27 -17.23 -11.33
N GLN A 163 20.19 -17.38 -9.99
CA GLN A 163 19.16 -18.17 -9.34
C GLN A 163 18.02 -17.27 -8.87
N LEU A 164 16.77 -17.66 -9.14
CA LEU A 164 15.60 -16.94 -8.66
C LEU A 164 15.43 -17.19 -7.15
N ASN A 165 15.49 -16.14 -6.37
CA ASN A 165 15.20 -16.19 -4.94
C ASN A 165 13.69 -16.30 -4.72
N GLN A 166 13.26 -17.24 -3.85
CA GLN A 166 11.84 -17.41 -3.51
C GLN A 166 11.20 -16.13 -2.98
N GLY A 167 11.93 -15.34 -2.16
CA GLY A 167 11.45 -14.05 -1.66
C GLY A 167 11.19 -13.06 -2.78
N ASP A 168 12.09 -12.95 -3.75
CA ASP A 168 11.93 -12.05 -4.90
C ASP A 168 10.71 -12.43 -5.75
N ILE A 169 10.48 -13.74 -5.97
CA ILE A 169 9.29 -14.23 -6.66
C ILE A 169 8.02 -13.85 -5.91
N LEU A 170 7.97 -14.08 -4.59
CA LEU A 170 6.81 -13.72 -3.77
C LEU A 170 6.52 -12.22 -3.79
N ILE A 171 7.56 -11.37 -3.78
CA ILE A 171 7.41 -9.92 -3.92
C ILE A 171 6.88 -9.56 -5.31
N LEU A 172 7.39 -10.17 -6.41
CA LEU A 172 6.86 -9.92 -7.75
C LEU A 172 5.39 -10.35 -7.88
N VAL A 173 5.02 -11.52 -7.35
CA VAL A 173 3.62 -11.96 -7.30
C VAL A 173 2.78 -10.98 -6.49
N SER A 174 3.32 -10.45 -5.38
CA SER A 174 2.62 -9.45 -4.59
C SER A 174 2.32 -8.17 -5.40
N THR A 175 3.19 -7.76 -6.34
CA THR A 175 2.92 -6.60 -7.19
C THR A 175 1.77 -6.85 -8.17
N LEU A 176 1.61 -8.08 -8.65
CA LEU A 176 0.46 -8.46 -9.47
C LEU A 176 -0.84 -8.39 -8.65
N VAL A 177 -0.85 -8.99 -7.45
CA VAL A 177 -2.01 -8.92 -6.54
C VAL A 177 -2.32 -7.47 -6.17
N TYR A 178 -1.29 -6.65 -5.87
CA TYR A 178 -1.46 -5.21 -5.64
C TYR A 178 -2.15 -4.51 -6.82
N THR A 179 -1.75 -4.82 -8.03
CA THR A 179 -2.35 -4.24 -9.23
C THR A 179 -3.83 -4.60 -9.36
N CYS A 180 -4.18 -5.87 -9.10
CA CYS A 180 -5.59 -6.30 -9.07
C CYS A 180 -6.39 -5.56 -7.99
N THR A 181 -5.85 -5.44 -6.75
CA THR A 181 -6.52 -4.68 -5.70
C THR A 181 -6.70 -3.20 -6.05
N ALA A 182 -5.72 -2.59 -6.72
CA ALA A 182 -5.78 -1.20 -7.15
C ALA A 182 -6.85 -0.97 -8.22
N LEU A 183 -6.95 -1.88 -9.20
CA LEU A 183 -7.97 -1.81 -10.25
C LEU A 183 -9.38 -2.01 -9.69
N ILE A 184 -9.59 -3.03 -8.83
CA ILE A 184 -10.88 -3.25 -8.15
C ILE A 184 -11.23 -2.04 -7.30
N GLY A 185 -10.28 -1.54 -6.49
CA GLY A 185 -10.48 -0.36 -5.67
C GLY A 185 -10.90 0.86 -6.49
N LYS A 186 -10.27 1.08 -7.65
CA LYS A 186 -10.64 2.16 -8.57
C LYS A 186 -12.07 2.01 -9.09
N THR A 187 -12.46 0.80 -9.50
CA THR A 187 -13.82 0.55 -10.02
C THR A 187 -14.89 0.69 -8.95
N VAL A 188 -14.61 0.27 -7.71
CA VAL A 188 -15.50 0.42 -6.56
C VAL A 188 -15.66 1.88 -6.17
N LEU A 189 -14.54 2.62 -6.07
CA LEU A 189 -14.56 4.06 -5.73
C LEU A 189 -15.29 4.90 -6.79
N ALA A 190 -15.19 4.53 -8.07
CA ALA A 190 -15.91 5.20 -9.13
C ALA A 190 -17.45 5.10 -9.00
N LYS A 191 -17.97 4.15 -8.22
CA LYS A 191 -19.40 3.95 -7.95
C LYS A 191 -19.91 4.68 -6.68
N LYS A 192 -19.37 5.84 -6.36
CA LYS A 192 -19.76 6.67 -5.21
C LYS A 192 -19.56 6.00 -3.83
N THR A 193 -18.62 5.07 -3.71
CA THR A 193 -18.28 4.48 -2.41
C THR A 193 -17.35 5.42 -1.65
N SER A 194 -17.62 5.66 -0.37
CA SER A 194 -16.75 6.51 0.44
C SER A 194 -15.40 5.84 0.69
N LEU A 195 -14.33 6.65 0.74
CA LEU A 195 -13.00 6.17 1.03
C LEU A 195 -12.91 5.43 2.37
N ALA A 196 -13.65 5.93 3.36
CA ALA A 196 -13.71 5.33 4.69
C ALA A 196 -14.19 3.87 4.63
N VAL A 197 -15.27 3.62 3.88
CA VAL A 197 -15.80 2.26 3.68
C VAL A 197 -14.80 1.36 2.98
N VAL A 198 -14.13 1.84 1.92
CA VAL A 198 -13.12 1.05 1.18
C VAL A 198 -11.96 0.66 2.09
N VAL A 199 -11.40 1.63 2.83
CA VAL A 199 -10.24 1.39 3.70
C VAL A 199 -10.62 0.54 4.91
N PHE A 200 -11.78 0.81 5.53
CA PHE A 200 -12.29 0.01 6.63
C PHE A 200 -12.51 -1.44 6.22
N THR A 201 -13.31 -1.67 5.18
CA THR A 201 -13.66 -3.04 4.74
C THR A 201 -12.42 -3.82 4.32
N ARG A 202 -11.50 -3.20 3.59
CA ARG A 202 -10.25 -3.83 3.20
C ARG A 202 -9.46 -4.36 4.40
N ASN A 203 -9.23 -3.53 5.40
CA ASN A 203 -8.45 -3.91 6.58
C ASN A 203 -9.25 -4.88 7.47
N PHE A 204 -10.54 -4.65 7.67
CA PHE A 204 -11.39 -5.51 8.49
C PHE A 204 -11.53 -6.93 7.93
N VAL A 205 -11.80 -7.06 6.62
CA VAL A 205 -11.86 -8.37 5.94
C VAL A 205 -10.50 -9.07 6.00
N SER A 206 -9.39 -8.33 5.79
CA SER A 206 -8.05 -8.91 5.93
C SER A 206 -7.78 -9.41 7.35
N ALA A 207 -8.19 -8.67 8.38
CA ALA A 207 -8.06 -9.11 9.78
C ALA A 207 -8.84 -10.39 10.05
N ILE A 208 -10.10 -10.47 9.62
CA ILE A 208 -10.93 -11.70 9.74
C ILE A 208 -10.25 -12.87 9.02
N PHE A 209 -9.69 -12.65 7.84
CA PHE A 209 -9.02 -13.70 7.08
C PHE A 209 -7.82 -14.26 7.82
N PHE A 210 -6.96 -13.39 8.38
CA PHE A 210 -5.82 -13.82 9.19
C PHE A 210 -6.24 -14.49 10.50
N PHE A 211 -7.34 -14.04 11.10
CA PHE A 211 -7.92 -14.70 12.28
C PHE A 211 -8.36 -16.12 11.97
N ILE A 212 -9.11 -16.30 10.88
CA ILE A 212 -9.57 -17.64 10.45
C ILE A 212 -8.40 -18.56 10.12
N ILE A 213 -7.40 -18.07 9.36
CA ILE A 213 -6.21 -18.83 9.02
C ILE A 213 -5.46 -19.27 10.29
N ALA A 214 -5.28 -18.36 11.24
CA ALA A 214 -4.58 -18.65 12.48
C ALA A 214 -5.29 -19.74 13.30
N ILE A 215 -6.61 -19.67 13.47
CA ILE A 215 -7.38 -20.71 14.16
C ILE A 215 -7.35 -22.03 13.41
N SER A 216 -7.58 -22.00 12.10
CA SER A 216 -7.72 -23.21 11.30
C SER A 216 -6.43 -24.00 11.15
N LEU A 217 -5.27 -23.32 11.06
CA LEU A 217 -3.98 -23.97 10.84
C LEU A 217 -3.21 -24.22 12.13
N PHE A 218 -3.37 -23.38 13.14
CA PHE A 218 -2.50 -23.39 14.32
C PHE A 218 -3.27 -23.53 15.65
N GLY A 219 -4.59 -23.41 15.64
CA GLY A 219 -5.43 -23.46 16.83
C GLY A 219 -5.41 -22.20 17.71
N PHE A 220 -6.22 -22.21 18.78
CA PHE A 220 -6.36 -21.04 19.65
C PHE A 220 -5.09 -20.66 20.45
N SER A 221 -4.25 -21.65 20.78
CA SER A 221 -2.98 -21.42 21.49
C SER A 221 -2.02 -20.53 20.70
N HIS A 222 -2.19 -20.45 19.38
CA HIS A 222 -1.40 -19.60 18.50
C HIS A 222 -1.60 -18.10 18.74
N PHE A 223 -2.72 -17.71 19.38
CA PHE A 223 -3.01 -16.33 19.72
C PHE A 223 -2.34 -15.84 21.01
N SER A 224 -1.56 -16.68 21.71
CA SER A 224 -0.86 -16.25 22.93
C SER A 224 -0.03 -14.98 22.72
N ASP A 225 0.66 -14.90 21.57
CA ASP A 225 1.48 -13.74 21.20
C ASP A 225 0.68 -12.46 20.93
N THR A 226 -0.60 -12.59 20.52
CA THR A 226 -1.47 -11.43 20.26
C THR A 226 -1.85 -10.67 21.50
N PHE A 227 -1.68 -11.25 22.70
CA PHE A 227 -1.96 -10.58 23.97
C PHE A 227 -0.80 -9.70 24.46
N SER A 228 0.31 -9.62 23.71
CA SER A 228 1.42 -8.73 24.02
C SER A 228 1.03 -7.24 23.84
N GLY A 229 1.05 -6.47 24.92
CA GLY A 229 0.77 -5.02 24.88
C GLY A 229 1.73 -4.27 23.95
N SER A 230 2.98 -4.69 23.88
CA SER A 230 4.00 -4.11 22.99
C SER A 230 3.62 -4.25 21.52
N LEU A 231 3.10 -5.42 21.11
CA LEU A 231 2.62 -5.64 19.74
C LEU A 231 1.47 -4.70 19.40
N TRP A 232 0.48 -4.56 20.27
CA TRP A 232 -0.65 -3.67 20.06
C TRP A 232 -0.25 -2.21 19.93
N ILE A 233 0.69 -1.73 20.76
CA ILE A 233 1.20 -0.36 20.69
C ILE A 233 1.89 -0.12 19.35
N VAL A 234 2.81 -1.00 18.94
CA VAL A 234 3.53 -0.86 17.67
C VAL A 234 2.57 -0.92 16.48
N MET A 235 1.64 -1.87 16.48
CA MET A 235 0.69 -2.04 15.38
C MET A 235 -0.40 -0.96 15.36
N SER A 236 -0.74 -0.35 16.50
CA SER A 236 -1.63 0.82 16.54
C SER A 236 -0.95 2.04 15.92
N ILE A 237 0.30 2.31 16.26
CA ILE A 237 1.10 3.40 15.65
C ILE A 237 1.26 3.15 14.14
N TYR A 238 1.61 1.92 13.75
CA TYR A 238 1.72 1.51 12.35
C TYR A 238 0.40 1.72 11.60
N GLY A 239 -0.71 1.21 12.13
CA GLY A 239 -2.04 1.33 11.53
C GLY A 239 -2.48 2.77 11.37
N LEU A 240 -2.31 3.58 12.42
CA LEU A 240 -2.72 4.98 12.43
C LEU A 240 -1.88 5.83 11.47
N ILE A 241 -0.56 5.75 11.57
CA ILE A 241 0.37 6.66 10.87
C ILE A 241 0.71 6.13 9.47
N VAL A 242 1.18 4.89 9.40
CA VAL A 242 1.76 4.34 8.15
C VAL A 242 0.67 3.84 7.20
N VAL A 243 -0.47 3.40 7.73
CA VAL A 243 -1.59 2.94 6.90
C VAL A 243 -2.61 4.05 6.68
N VAL A 244 -3.29 4.51 7.72
CA VAL A 244 -4.45 5.41 7.58
C VAL A 244 -4.03 6.82 7.25
N LEU A 245 -3.14 7.45 8.03
CA LEU A 245 -2.70 8.82 7.77
C LEU A 245 -2.02 8.93 6.40
N ALA A 246 -1.15 8.00 6.03
CA ALA A 246 -0.51 8.01 4.71
C ALA A 246 -1.55 7.96 3.57
N GLN A 247 -2.63 7.18 3.74
CA GLN A 247 -3.70 7.12 2.75
C GLN A 247 -4.52 8.42 2.68
N LEU A 248 -4.86 9.02 3.82
CA LEU A 248 -5.59 10.29 3.85
C LEU A 248 -4.80 11.40 3.16
N LEU A 249 -3.50 11.51 3.45
CA LEU A 249 -2.61 12.47 2.79
C LEU A 249 -2.51 12.21 1.28
N TRP A 250 -2.44 10.95 0.88
CA TRP A 250 -2.42 10.52 -0.53
C TRP A 250 -3.66 10.99 -1.27
N TYR A 251 -4.85 10.64 -0.78
CA TYR A 251 -6.10 10.98 -1.45
C TYR A 251 -6.39 12.48 -1.45
N SER A 252 -6.04 13.20 -0.37
CA SER A 252 -6.12 14.65 -0.32
C SER A 252 -5.24 15.32 -1.39
N SER A 253 -4.07 14.72 -1.68
CA SER A 253 -3.16 15.22 -2.71
C SER A 253 -3.65 14.90 -4.12
N LEU A 254 -4.18 13.69 -4.34
CA LEU A 254 -4.70 13.25 -5.64
C LEU A 254 -5.84 14.13 -6.17
N LYS A 255 -6.70 14.61 -5.27
CA LYS A 255 -7.80 15.52 -5.65
C LYS A 255 -7.33 16.86 -6.21
N ARG A 256 -6.08 17.27 -5.92
CA ARG A 256 -5.57 18.62 -6.19
C ARG A 256 -4.37 18.66 -7.13
N LEU A 257 -3.77 17.53 -7.45
CA LEU A 257 -2.58 17.43 -8.29
C LEU A 257 -2.89 16.68 -9.58
N ASP A 258 -2.25 17.10 -10.65
CA ASP A 258 -2.29 16.41 -11.93
C ASP A 258 -1.49 15.09 -11.88
N SER A 259 -1.89 14.11 -12.69
CA SER A 259 -1.30 12.77 -12.73
C SER A 259 0.21 12.77 -12.99
N LYS A 260 0.73 13.75 -13.75
CA LYS A 260 2.16 13.90 -14.01
C LYS A 260 2.93 14.26 -12.74
N THR A 261 2.46 15.26 -11.99
CA THR A 261 3.06 15.68 -10.71
C THR A 261 2.99 14.56 -9.68
N VAL A 262 1.84 13.87 -9.60
CA VAL A 262 1.67 12.69 -8.71
C VAL A 262 2.68 11.60 -9.05
N GLY A 263 2.83 11.27 -10.33
CA GLY A 263 3.79 10.26 -10.78
C GLY A 263 5.22 10.65 -10.45
N ALA A 264 5.63 11.89 -10.78
CA ALA A 264 6.98 12.38 -10.54
C ALA A 264 7.36 12.37 -9.04
N LEU A 265 6.47 12.85 -8.16
CA LEU A 265 6.75 12.84 -6.71
C LEU A 265 6.69 11.43 -6.11
N SER A 266 5.83 10.55 -6.64
CA SER A 266 5.77 9.17 -6.18
C SER A 266 6.98 8.33 -6.58
N SER A 267 7.75 8.74 -7.60
CA SER A 267 8.99 8.09 -7.98
C SER A 267 10.11 8.23 -6.95
N LEU A 268 9.96 9.12 -5.95
CA LEU A 268 10.88 9.23 -4.81
C LEU A 268 10.71 8.10 -3.77
N SER A 269 9.59 7.37 -3.81
CA SER A 269 9.31 6.32 -2.81
C SER A 269 10.39 5.25 -2.67
N PRO A 270 11.12 4.78 -3.71
CA PRO A 270 12.21 3.83 -3.53
C PRO A 270 13.35 4.37 -2.67
N ILE A 271 13.67 5.66 -2.81
CA ILE A 271 14.70 6.31 -2.01
C ILE A 271 14.31 6.26 -0.52
N PHE A 272 13.08 6.66 -0.19
CA PHE A 272 12.58 6.58 1.19
C PHE A 272 12.56 5.15 1.72
N GLY A 273 12.13 4.18 0.91
CA GLY A 273 12.08 2.77 1.32
C GLY A 273 13.47 2.20 1.63
N ILE A 274 14.47 2.49 0.81
CA ILE A 274 15.86 2.08 1.03
C ILE A 274 16.46 2.79 2.25
N SER A 275 16.15 4.09 2.43
CA SER A 275 16.57 4.81 3.63
C SER A 275 16.01 4.15 4.91
N TYR A 276 14.75 3.72 4.90
CA TYR A 276 14.19 2.97 6.03
C TYR A 276 14.80 1.58 6.19
N ALA A 277 15.13 0.87 5.11
CA ALA A 277 15.85 -0.40 5.19
C ALA A 277 17.21 -0.23 5.89
N TYR A 278 17.93 0.83 5.58
CA TYR A 278 19.18 1.16 6.25
C TYR A 278 18.96 1.54 7.72
N LEU A 279 18.04 2.46 8.02
CA LEU A 279 17.84 3.02 9.36
C LEU A 279 17.24 2.01 10.35
N LEU A 280 16.26 1.20 9.93
CA LEU A 280 15.53 0.30 10.80
C LEU A 280 16.11 -1.11 10.82
N ASN A 281 16.64 -1.58 9.71
CA ASN A 281 17.09 -2.96 9.53
C ASN A 281 18.62 -3.07 9.40
N GLY A 282 19.35 -1.95 9.31
CA GLY A 282 20.80 -1.95 9.11
C GLY A 282 21.23 -2.46 7.72
N GLU A 283 20.31 -2.53 6.75
CA GLU A 283 20.61 -3.02 5.41
C GLU A 283 21.41 -2.01 4.59
N SER A 284 22.63 -2.34 4.24
CA SER A 284 23.43 -1.53 3.30
C SER A 284 23.18 -2.01 1.86
N PRO A 285 22.67 -1.15 0.96
CA PRO A 285 22.41 -1.53 -0.42
C PRO A 285 23.69 -1.94 -1.14
N SER A 286 23.66 -3.08 -1.84
CA SER A 286 24.79 -3.54 -2.68
C SER A 286 24.99 -2.63 -3.91
N LYS A 287 26.17 -2.70 -4.54
CA LYS A 287 26.43 -1.96 -5.80
C LYS A 287 25.42 -2.31 -6.88
N VAL A 288 24.98 -3.57 -6.93
CA VAL A 288 23.95 -4.05 -7.89
C VAL A 288 22.61 -3.38 -7.61
N GLN A 289 22.18 -3.33 -6.34
CA GLN A 289 20.94 -2.66 -5.94
C GLN A 289 20.96 -1.16 -6.22
N LEU A 290 22.10 -0.48 -5.97
CA LEU A 290 22.25 0.94 -6.28
C LEU A 290 22.18 1.22 -7.78
N SER A 291 22.87 0.39 -8.61
CA SER A 291 22.80 0.54 -10.06
C SER A 291 21.38 0.31 -10.58
N ALA A 292 20.68 -0.70 -10.08
CA ALA A 292 19.30 -0.98 -10.43
C ALA A 292 18.36 0.14 -9.97
N LEU A 293 18.57 0.73 -8.78
CA LEU A 293 17.81 1.88 -8.31
C LEU A 293 17.91 3.04 -9.31
N ILE A 294 19.11 3.37 -9.76
CA ILE A 294 19.32 4.46 -10.73
C ILE A 294 18.54 4.18 -12.03
N VAL A 295 18.69 2.98 -12.59
CA VAL A 295 17.97 2.58 -13.82
C VAL A 295 16.45 2.65 -13.63
N ILE A 296 15.93 2.16 -12.49
CA ILE A 296 14.50 2.21 -12.16
C ILE A 296 14.03 3.65 -12.02
N LEU A 297 14.79 4.52 -11.35
CA LEU A 297 14.43 5.94 -11.20
C LEU A 297 14.38 6.66 -12.54
N ILE A 298 15.35 6.41 -13.44
CA ILE A 298 15.35 6.95 -14.80
C ILE A 298 14.11 6.44 -15.55
N GLY A 299 13.81 5.13 -15.48
CA GLY A 299 12.63 4.53 -16.08
C GLY A 299 11.31 5.15 -15.58
N LEU A 300 11.17 5.34 -14.26
CA LEU A 300 10.04 6.02 -13.65
C LEU A 300 9.92 7.48 -14.12
N PHE A 301 11.01 8.20 -14.24
CA PHE A 301 11.03 9.58 -14.71
C PHE A 301 10.59 9.66 -16.17
N ILE A 302 11.16 8.84 -17.06
CA ILE A 302 10.81 8.80 -18.49
C ILE A 302 9.34 8.41 -18.67
N SER A 303 8.84 7.40 -17.96
CA SER A 303 7.44 6.99 -18.03
C SER A 303 6.46 8.09 -17.63
N ASN A 304 6.86 9.02 -16.75
CA ASN A 304 6.04 10.15 -16.33
C ASN A 304 6.06 11.33 -17.32
N ILE A 305 7.08 11.46 -18.17
CA ILE A 305 7.14 12.50 -19.20
C ILE A 305 6.00 12.32 -20.20
N GLY A 306 5.72 11.09 -20.59
CA GLY A 306 4.68 10.75 -21.58
C GLY A 306 3.25 10.94 -21.12
N LYS A 307 3.01 11.07 -19.82
CA LYS A 307 1.66 11.29 -19.30
C LYS A 307 1.15 12.69 -19.68
N LYS A 308 0.07 12.74 -20.46
CA LYS A 308 -0.63 13.99 -20.73
C LYS A 308 -1.04 14.65 -19.41
N LYS A 309 -1.00 15.99 -19.33
CA LYS A 309 -1.68 16.76 -18.28
C LYS A 309 -3.19 16.47 -18.40
N SER A 310 -3.66 15.41 -17.83
CA SER A 310 -5.09 15.24 -17.59
C SER A 310 -5.43 16.13 -16.40
N LYS A 311 -6.26 17.15 -16.63
CA LYS A 311 -6.99 17.80 -15.53
C LYS A 311 -7.63 16.68 -14.71
N PRO A 312 -7.75 16.83 -13.38
CA PRO A 312 -8.60 15.93 -12.59
C PRO A 312 -9.93 15.85 -13.33
N THR A 313 -10.37 14.66 -13.69
CA THR A 313 -11.58 14.49 -14.47
C THR A 313 -12.71 15.04 -13.60
N GLU A 314 -13.47 16.03 -14.08
CA GLU A 314 -14.63 16.62 -13.38
C GLU A 314 -15.58 15.53 -12.88
N SER A 315 -15.65 14.38 -13.56
CA SER A 315 -16.36 13.19 -13.10
C SER A 315 -15.82 12.56 -11.80
N GLU A 316 -14.59 12.88 -11.38
CA GLU A 316 -14.04 12.46 -10.08
C GLU A 316 -14.28 13.53 -9.00
N LEU A 317 -14.46 14.78 -9.37
CA LEU A 317 -14.77 15.90 -8.46
C LEU A 317 -16.29 16.01 -8.17
N GLU A 318 -17.14 15.72 -9.14
CA GLU A 318 -18.61 15.78 -9.02
C GLU A 318 -19.20 14.64 -8.16
N LYS A 319 -18.38 13.66 -7.77
CA LYS A 319 -18.77 12.48 -6.97
C LYS A 319 -18.46 12.60 -5.47
N THR A 320 -18.05 13.77 -5.00
CA THR A 320 -18.02 14.08 -3.56
C THR A 320 -19.34 14.78 -3.23
N PRO A 321 -20.18 14.28 -2.32
CA PRO A 321 -21.38 15.00 -1.91
C PRO A 321 -20.96 16.35 -1.37
N GLU A 322 -21.53 17.40 -1.93
CA GLU A 322 -21.51 18.75 -1.38
C GLU A 322 -21.95 18.74 0.08
N MET A 323 -21.02 18.98 0.99
CA MET A 323 -21.34 19.46 2.33
C MET A 323 -21.42 21.00 2.31
N GLU A 324 -22.18 21.55 1.37
CA GLU A 324 -22.56 22.96 1.31
C GLU A 324 -24.07 23.12 1.28
N SER A 325 -24.77 22.65 2.31
CA SER A 325 -26.13 23.13 2.52
C SER A 325 -26.59 23.01 3.99
N CYS A 326 -25.77 23.51 4.91
CA CYS A 326 -26.24 23.78 6.29
C CYS A 326 -25.63 25.06 6.88
N ALA A 327 -25.53 26.12 6.07
CA ALA A 327 -25.11 27.44 6.56
C ALA A 327 -25.94 28.58 5.98
N SER A 328 -27.20 28.31 5.59
CA SER A 328 -28.14 29.41 5.25
C SER A 328 -29.57 29.02 5.59
N SER A 329 -29.88 28.91 6.87
CA SER A 329 -31.22 29.17 7.44
C SER A 329 -31.13 29.16 8.95
N SER A 330 -31.14 30.34 9.47
CA SER A 330 -31.46 30.94 10.77
C SER A 330 -30.31 31.63 11.46
#